data_efb49aa34b0df860113547addaa1941d
#
_entry.id   efb49aa34b0df860113547addaa1941d
#
_cell.length_a   1.000
_cell.length_b   1.000
_cell.length_c   1.000
_cell.angle_alpha   90.00
_cell.angle_beta   90.00
_cell.angle_gamma   90.00
#
_symmetry.space_group_name_H-M   'P 1'
#
loop_
_entity.id
_entity.type
_entity.pdbx_description
1 polymer ?
#
loop_
_entity_poly.entity_id
_entity_poly.type
_entity_poly.pdbx_seq_one_letter_code
_entity_poly.pdbx_strand_id
1 'polypeptide(L)'
;EELVELVEAYTKAVGLFRTPEAEEKVQYSEYLELDLSTVEPSLAGPKRPQDRVPLKEVKKSFLAHLTKPVKERGFGLSEDQLQRKVLVKRRDEEFELTHGSVVIAAITSCTNTSNPSVMLGAGLLAKKAVEAGLDRKPWVKTSLAPGSKVVTDYLEMSGLMPFLEALGFHLVGYGCTTCIGNSGPLPEPVHDAITAGKLVA
;
A
#
# COMPACT_ATOMS: atom_id res chain seq x y z
N GLU A 1 -14.07 32.47 10.93
CA GLU A 1 -13.22 33.70 10.92
C GLU A 1 -12.49 33.83 12.26
N GLU A 2 -13.17 33.90 13.40
CA GLU A 2 -12.57 34.05 14.74
C GLU A 2 -11.44 33.07 15.05
N LEU A 3 -11.59 31.79 14.67
CA LEU A 3 -10.54 30.77 14.88
C LEU A 3 -9.30 31.04 14.01
N VAL A 4 -9.48 31.53 12.79
CA VAL A 4 -8.37 31.88 11.90
C VAL A 4 -7.60 33.07 12.45
N GLU A 5 -8.31 34.10 12.91
CA GLU A 5 -7.74 35.29 13.54
C GLU A 5 -6.97 34.93 14.83
N LEU A 6 -7.54 34.02 15.64
CA LEU A 6 -6.88 33.53 16.85
C LEU A 6 -5.58 32.79 16.52
N VAL A 7 -5.59 31.90 15.52
CA VAL A 7 -4.40 31.13 15.07
C VAL A 7 -3.34 32.10 14.55
N GLU A 8 -3.73 33.06 13.74
CA GLU A 8 -2.80 34.06 13.22
C GLU A 8 -2.17 34.90 14.34
N ALA A 9 -2.99 35.44 15.26
CA ALA A 9 -2.51 36.23 16.39
C ALA A 9 -1.57 35.41 17.29
N TYR A 10 -1.95 34.15 17.61
CA TYR A 10 -1.14 33.27 18.44
C TYR A 10 0.19 32.91 17.79
N THR A 11 0.16 32.50 16.51
CA THR A 11 1.40 32.11 15.81
C THR A 11 2.35 33.26 15.59
N LYS A 12 1.83 34.48 15.39
CA LYS A 12 2.64 35.73 15.38
C LYS A 12 3.28 35.98 16.74
N ALA A 13 2.50 35.87 17.82
CA ALA A 13 2.99 36.15 19.17
C ALA A 13 4.10 35.17 19.61
N VAL A 14 4.03 33.90 19.19
CA VAL A 14 5.05 32.89 19.53
C VAL A 14 6.16 32.74 18.48
N GLY A 15 6.16 33.55 17.42
CA GLY A 15 7.20 33.54 16.39
C GLY A 15 7.15 32.36 15.41
N LEU A 16 5.99 31.69 15.30
CA LEU A 16 5.77 30.55 14.39
C LEU A 16 5.03 30.94 13.10
N PHE A 17 4.60 32.18 12.98
CA PHE A 17 3.94 32.67 11.78
C PHE A 17 4.96 32.80 10.64
N ARG A 18 4.73 32.09 9.56
CA ARG A 18 5.62 32.10 8.39
C ARG A 18 5.50 33.43 7.63
N THR A 19 6.61 34.13 7.48
CA THR A 19 6.75 35.25 6.55
C THR A 19 7.99 35.03 5.68
N PRO A 20 8.07 35.63 4.47
CA PRO A 20 9.27 35.54 3.63
C PRO A 20 10.54 35.94 4.38
N GLU A 21 10.48 37.04 5.14
CA GLU A 21 11.62 37.56 5.88
C GLU A 21 12.05 36.69 7.06
N ALA A 22 11.11 35.94 7.65
CA ALA A 22 11.41 34.96 8.70
C ALA A 22 12.06 33.73 8.09
N GLU A 23 11.60 33.32 6.92
CA GLU A 23 12.10 32.13 6.21
C GLU A 23 13.58 32.32 5.79
N GLU A 24 13.95 33.51 5.28
CA GLU A 24 15.34 33.85 4.91
C GLU A 24 16.31 33.80 6.09
N LYS A 25 15.83 33.96 7.32
CA LYS A 25 16.65 33.95 8.53
C LYS A 25 16.86 32.58 9.14
N VAL A 26 16.14 31.56 8.67
CA VAL A 26 16.26 30.19 9.20
C VAL A 26 17.60 29.59 8.79
N GLN A 27 18.36 29.13 9.77
CA GLN A 27 19.61 28.41 9.55
C GLN A 27 19.34 26.92 9.74
N TYR A 28 19.47 26.15 8.66
CA TYR A 28 19.30 24.70 8.68
C TYR A 28 20.64 24.01 8.93
N SER A 29 20.63 22.90 9.71
CA SER A 29 21.83 22.07 9.91
C SER A 29 22.24 21.35 8.63
N GLU A 30 21.24 20.96 7.83
CA GLU A 30 21.42 20.28 6.54
C GLU A 30 20.35 20.77 5.56
N TYR A 31 20.67 20.77 4.28
CA TYR A 31 19.76 21.15 3.20
C TYR A 31 19.61 20.00 2.22
N LEU A 32 18.37 19.64 1.91
CA LEU A 32 18.03 18.62 0.92
C LEU A 32 17.13 19.25 -0.15
N GLU A 33 17.44 18.97 -1.40
CA GLU A 33 16.66 19.43 -2.54
C GLU A 33 16.07 18.25 -3.30
N LEU A 34 14.79 18.31 -3.64
CA LEU A 34 14.10 17.34 -4.46
C LEU A 34 13.42 18.04 -5.64
N ASP A 35 13.86 17.73 -6.85
CA ASP A 35 13.14 18.11 -8.06
C ASP A 35 11.90 17.21 -8.22
N LEU A 36 10.71 17.79 -8.05
CA LEU A 36 9.44 17.06 -8.15
C LEU A 36 9.19 16.49 -9.56
N SER A 37 9.83 17.02 -10.60
CA SER A 37 9.72 16.47 -11.96
C SER A 37 10.33 15.08 -12.10
N THR A 38 11.22 14.71 -11.18
CA THR A 38 11.85 13.37 -11.14
C THR A 38 10.99 12.32 -10.46
N VAL A 39 9.87 12.70 -9.84
CA VAL A 39 8.96 11.79 -9.14
C VAL A 39 8.13 11.02 -10.16
N GLU A 40 8.27 9.70 -10.16
CA GLU A 40 7.52 8.78 -11.01
C GLU A 40 6.80 7.72 -10.16
N PRO A 41 5.73 7.07 -10.69
CA PRO A 41 5.06 5.98 -9.99
C PRO A 41 6.06 4.90 -9.56
N SER A 42 6.08 4.60 -8.27
CA SER A 42 7.07 3.70 -7.67
C SER A 42 6.44 2.85 -6.59
N LEU A 43 7.06 1.68 -6.38
CA LEU A 43 6.80 0.80 -5.25
C LEU A 43 8.03 0.73 -4.37
N ALA A 44 7.93 0.07 -3.22
CA ALA A 44 9.05 -0.22 -2.35
C ALA A 44 9.20 -1.74 -2.17
N GLY A 45 10.43 -2.21 -2.02
CA GLY A 45 10.72 -3.61 -1.77
C GLY A 45 11.96 -4.11 -2.48
N PRO A 46 12.30 -5.39 -2.30
CA PRO A 46 11.46 -6.44 -1.72
C PRO A 46 11.33 -6.45 -0.20
N LYS A 47 12.19 -5.76 0.54
CA LYS A 47 12.27 -5.95 2.00
C LYS A 47 12.15 -4.66 2.82
N ARG A 48 12.43 -3.50 2.25
CA ARG A 48 12.49 -2.23 2.99
C ARG A 48 11.72 -1.12 2.27
N PRO A 49 11.08 -0.20 3.02
CA PRO A 49 10.34 0.90 2.41
C PRO A 49 11.22 1.87 1.62
N GLN A 50 12.52 1.99 1.95
CA GLN A 50 13.47 2.82 1.22
C GLN A 50 14.03 2.16 -0.05
N ASP A 51 13.78 0.89 -0.29
CA ASP A 51 14.16 0.19 -1.53
C ASP A 51 13.16 0.58 -2.63
N ARG A 52 13.27 1.80 -3.16
CA ARG A 52 12.36 2.32 -4.19
C ARG A 52 12.57 1.60 -5.52
N VAL A 53 11.48 1.15 -6.12
CA VAL A 53 11.47 0.52 -7.44
C VAL A 53 10.46 1.24 -8.33
N PRO A 54 10.86 1.84 -9.46
CA PRO A 54 9.93 2.38 -10.44
C PRO A 54 8.93 1.32 -10.91
N LEU A 55 7.66 1.69 -11.05
CA LEU A 55 6.58 0.74 -11.38
C LEU A 55 6.89 -0.08 -12.64
N LYS A 56 7.51 0.53 -13.64
CA LYS A 56 7.94 -0.15 -14.89
C LYS A 56 9.01 -1.22 -14.69
N GLU A 57 9.78 -1.15 -13.61
CA GLU A 57 10.89 -2.07 -13.31
C GLU A 57 10.50 -3.18 -12.30
N VAL A 58 9.30 -3.13 -11.72
CA VAL A 58 8.90 -4.03 -10.62
C VAL A 58 9.04 -5.50 -10.99
N LYS A 59 8.55 -5.92 -12.16
CA LYS A 59 8.65 -7.32 -12.61
C LYS A 59 10.10 -7.77 -12.76
N LYS A 60 10.93 -6.96 -13.41
CA LYS A 60 12.36 -7.25 -13.63
C LYS A 60 13.10 -7.31 -12.29
N SER A 61 12.86 -6.32 -11.43
CA SER A 61 13.43 -6.27 -10.09
C SER A 61 13.07 -7.49 -9.25
N PHE A 62 11.78 -7.86 -9.22
CA PHE A 62 11.32 -9.03 -8.48
C PHE A 62 12.03 -10.30 -8.95
N LEU A 63 12.04 -10.57 -10.25
CA LEU A 63 12.68 -11.77 -10.81
C LEU A 63 14.18 -11.83 -10.49
N ALA A 64 14.88 -10.69 -10.57
CA ALA A 64 16.31 -10.63 -10.23
C ALA A 64 16.56 -10.89 -8.73
N HIS A 65 15.65 -10.48 -7.85
CA HIS A 65 15.78 -10.72 -6.41
C HIS A 65 15.53 -12.18 -6.01
N LEU A 66 14.84 -12.98 -6.81
CA LEU A 66 14.61 -14.40 -6.50
C LEU A 66 15.93 -15.16 -6.33
N THR A 67 16.89 -14.97 -7.23
CA THR A 67 18.18 -15.67 -7.20
C THR A 67 19.29 -14.92 -6.48
N LYS A 68 19.12 -13.60 -6.29
CA LYS A 68 20.11 -12.77 -5.63
C LYS A 68 20.41 -13.28 -4.21
N PRO A 69 21.68 -13.28 -3.75
CA PRO A 69 22.05 -13.75 -2.42
C PRO A 69 21.30 -13.05 -1.30
N VAL A 70 20.97 -13.79 -0.23
CA VAL A 70 20.25 -13.24 0.94
C VAL A 70 21.03 -12.09 1.59
N LYS A 71 22.36 -12.18 1.65
CA LYS A 71 23.24 -11.10 2.14
C LYS A 71 23.14 -9.81 1.33
N GLU A 72 22.71 -9.91 0.08
CA GLU A 72 22.47 -8.80 -0.83
C GLU A 72 20.98 -8.44 -0.94
N ARG A 73 20.19 -8.84 0.05
CA ARG A 73 18.74 -8.60 0.15
C ARG A 73 17.88 -9.36 -0.85
N GLY A 74 18.44 -10.36 -1.54
CA GLY A 74 17.69 -11.30 -2.37
C GLY A 74 17.07 -12.44 -1.57
N PHE A 75 16.47 -13.38 -2.26
CA PHE A 75 15.83 -14.57 -1.69
C PHE A 75 16.69 -15.82 -1.78
N GLY A 76 17.75 -15.82 -2.59
CA GLY A 76 18.76 -16.87 -2.66
C GLY A 76 18.25 -18.19 -3.23
N LEU A 77 17.20 -18.15 -4.07
CA LEU A 77 16.69 -19.36 -4.72
C LEU A 77 17.67 -19.87 -5.79
N SER A 78 17.78 -21.17 -5.90
CA SER A 78 18.46 -21.80 -7.04
C SER A 78 17.53 -21.86 -8.26
N GLU A 79 18.08 -22.04 -9.44
CA GLU A 79 17.33 -22.00 -10.71
C GLU A 79 16.24 -23.07 -10.79
N ASP A 80 16.48 -24.25 -10.23
CA ASP A 80 15.50 -25.33 -10.14
C ASP A 80 14.28 -25.00 -9.25
N GLN A 81 14.43 -24.02 -8.37
CA GLN A 81 13.37 -23.58 -7.48
C GLN A 81 12.43 -22.53 -8.10
N LEU A 82 12.87 -21.81 -9.13
CA LEU A 82 12.14 -20.68 -9.70
C LEU A 82 10.74 -21.03 -10.24
N GLN A 83 10.55 -22.28 -10.66
CA GLN A 83 9.30 -22.75 -11.26
C GLN A 83 8.40 -23.48 -10.25
N ARG A 84 8.68 -23.35 -8.94
CA ARG A 84 7.86 -24.00 -7.92
C ARG A 84 6.43 -23.52 -7.94
N LYS A 85 5.54 -24.49 -7.82
CA LYS A 85 4.10 -24.31 -7.75
C LYS A 85 3.55 -25.18 -6.65
N VAL A 86 2.58 -24.66 -5.93
CA VAL A 86 1.88 -25.42 -4.87
C VAL A 86 0.39 -25.35 -5.12
N LEU A 87 -0.22 -26.52 -5.27
CA LEU A 87 -1.66 -26.64 -5.37
C LEU A 87 -2.27 -26.49 -3.97
N VAL A 88 -3.23 -25.61 -3.84
CA VAL A 88 -3.95 -25.32 -2.61
C VAL A 88 -5.41 -25.72 -2.78
N LYS A 89 -5.92 -26.50 -1.83
CA LYS A 89 -7.34 -26.83 -1.73
C LYS A 89 -7.93 -26.08 -0.53
N ARG A 90 -8.96 -25.29 -0.78
CA ARG A 90 -9.64 -24.50 0.25
C ARG A 90 -11.14 -24.57 0.02
N ARG A 91 -11.86 -25.32 0.88
CA ARG A 91 -13.28 -25.62 0.70
C ARG A 91 -13.54 -26.20 -0.69
N ASP A 92 -14.34 -25.52 -1.51
CA ASP A 92 -14.70 -25.94 -2.87
C ASP A 92 -13.81 -25.28 -3.96
N GLU A 93 -12.76 -24.57 -3.53
CA GLU A 93 -11.84 -23.88 -4.43
C GLU A 93 -10.50 -24.63 -4.50
N GLU A 94 -9.96 -24.74 -5.70
CA GLU A 94 -8.62 -25.25 -5.96
C GLU A 94 -7.85 -24.22 -6.79
N PHE A 95 -6.64 -23.86 -6.36
CA PHE A 95 -5.82 -22.88 -7.04
C PHE A 95 -4.32 -23.17 -6.83
N GLU A 96 -3.49 -22.60 -7.70
CA GLU A 96 -2.05 -22.77 -7.68
C GLU A 96 -1.37 -21.48 -7.19
N LEU A 97 -0.46 -21.60 -6.24
CA LEU A 97 0.44 -20.53 -5.80
C LEU A 97 1.83 -20.72 -6.40
N THR A 98 2.44 -19.61 -6.79
CA THR A 98 3.79 -19.55 -7.35
C THR A 98 4.60 -18.44 -6.67
N HIS A 99 5.90 -18.33 -6.98
CA HIS A 99 6.63 -17.13 -6.64
C HIS A 99 5.98 -15.90 -7.26
N GLY A 100 5.87 -14.82 -6.49
CA GLY A 100 5.23 -13.56 -6.90
C GLY A 100 3.71 -13.56 -6.78
N SER A 101 3.08 -14.61 -6.22
CA SER A 101 1.65 -14.57 -5.89
C SER A 101 1.40 -13.48 -4.85
N VAL A 102 0.55 -12.51 -5.17
CA VAL A 102 0.10 -11.50 -4.21
C VAL A 102 -0.90 -12.14 -3.27
N VAL A 103 -0.59 -12.19 -1.98
CA VAL A 103 -1.43 -12.85 -0.96
C VAL A 103 -2.08 -11.87 0.02
N ILE A 104 -1.62 -10.62 0.04
CA ILE A 104 -2.22 -9.51 0.80
C ILE A 104 -2.35 -8.30 -0.12
N ALA A 105 -3.52 -7.70 -0.13
CA ALA A 105 -3.76 -6.41 -0.75
C ALA A 105 -4.57 -5.54 0.23
N ALA A 106 -3.99 -4.44 0.68
CA ALA A 106 -4.62 -3.60 1.69
C ALA A 106 -4.61 -2.14 1.28
N ILE A 107 -5.74 -1.46 1.45
CA ILE A 107 -5.82 -0.01 1.43
C ILE A 107 -5.57 0.47 2.85
N THR A 108 -4.46 1.20 3.04
CA THR A 108 -3.99 1.66 4.34
C THR A 108 -4.25 3.15 4.58
N SER A 109 -3.88 3.68 5.76
CA SER A 109 -4.51 4.84 6.34
C SER A 109 -4.08 6.23 5.83
N CYS A 110 -2.78 6.47 5.58
CA CYS A 110 -2.31 7.85 5.52
C CYS A 110 -2.75 8.63 4.28
N THR A 111 -2.56 8.08 3.08
CA THR A 111 -2.85 8.77 1.82
C THR A 111 -4.34 9.05 1.64
N ASN A 112 -5.21 8.13 2.04
CA ASN A 112 -6.65 8.27 1.88
C ASN A 112 -7.26 9.41 2.69
N THR A 113 -6.71 9.72 3.85
CA THR A 113 -7.16 10.85 4.66
C THR A 113 -6.69 12.18 4.08
N SER A 114 -5.48 12.24 3.52
CA SER A 114 -4.88 13.46 3.00
C SER A 114 -5.22 13.78 1.54
N ASN A 115 -5.63 12.77 0.75
CA ASN A 115 -5.93 12.93 -0.67
C ASN A 115 -7.18 12.14 -1.09
N PRO A 116 -8.39 12.70 -0.91
CA PRO A 116 -9.63 12.04 -1.29
C PRO A 116 -9.71 11.65 -2.77
N SER A 117 -9.09 12.44 -3.67
CA SER A 117 -9.11 12.16 -5.12
C SER A 117 -8.52 10.82 -5.48
N VAL A 118 -7.45 10.39 -4.80
CA VAL A 118 -6.81 9.08 -5.01
C VAL A 118 -7.75 7.95 -4.61
N MET A 119 -8.47 8.12 -3.50
CA MET A 119 -9.43 7.11 -3.02
C MET A 119 -10.69 7.04 -3.87
N LEU A 120 -11.21 8.17 -4.31
CA LEU A 120 -12.32 8.19 -5.27
C LEU A 120 -11.89 7.53 -6.60
N GLY A 121 -10.66 7.79 -7.05
CA GLY A 121 -10.07 7.08 -8.20
C GLY A 121 -9.99 5.57 -7.99
N ALA A 122 -9.56 5.11 -6.83
CA ALA A 122 -9.53 3.68 -6.47
C ALA A 122 -10.94 3.07 -6.44
N GLY A 123 -11.92 3.78 -5.86
CA GLY A 123 -13.32 3.36 -5.86
C GLY A 123 -13.93 3.28 -7.28
N LEU A 124 -13.62 4.23 -8.15
CA LEU A 124 -14.03 4.20 -9.55
C LEU A 124 -13.39 3.05 -10.32
N LEU A 125 -12.12 2.73 -10.03
CA LEU A 125 -11.43 1.55 -10.58
C LEU A 125 -12.13 0.26 -10.12
N ALA A 126 -12.42 0.15 -8.83
CA ALA A 126 -13.17 -0.99 -8.28
C ALA A 126 -14.53 -1.15 -8.94
N LYS A 127 -15.29 -0.04 -9.12
CA LYS A 127 -16.57 -0.05 -9.84
C LYS A 127 -16.43 -0.61 -11.25
N LYS A 128 -15.49 -0.09 -12.03
CA LYS A 128 -15.24 -0.56 -13.40
C LYS A 128 -14.80 -2.03 -13.45
N ALA A 129 -14.00 -2.47 -12.47
CA ALA A 129 -13.58 -3.86 -12.38
C ALA A 129 -14.78 -4.80 -12.13
N VAL A 130 -15.63 -4.47 -11.16
CA VAL A 130 -16.84 -5.25 -10.84
C VAL A 130 -17.81 -5.26 -12.02
N GLU A 131 -18.06 -4.11 -12.66
CA GLU A 131 -18.91 -4.00 -13.84
C GLU A 131 -18.37 -4.79 -15.05
N ALA A 132 -17.06 -4.96 -15.14
CA ALA A 132 -16.41 -5.82 -16.14
C ALA A 132 -16.34 -7.31 -15.75
N GLY A 133 -16.93 -7.70 -14.62
CA GLY A 133 -16.93 -9.09 -14.14
C GLY A 133 -15.58 -9.55 -13.58
N LEU A 134 -14.70 -8.63 -13.23
CA LEU A 134 -13.42 -8.95 -12.60
C LEU A 134 -13.58 -9.12 -11.09
N ASP A 135 -12.84 -10.04 -10.53
CA ASP A 135 -12.77 -10.30 -9.08
C ASP A 135 -11.31 -10.49 -8.64
N ARG A 136 -11.08 -10.41 -7.34
CA ARG A 136 -9.80 -10.78 -6.73
C ARG A 136 -9.58 -12.27 -6.79
N LYS A 137 -8.34 -12.69 -6.78
CA LYS A 137 -8.02 -14.11 -6.67
C LYS A 137 -8.36 -14.65 -5.27
N PRO A 138 -8.80 -15.92 -5.14
CA PRO A 138 -9.31 -16.49 -3.88
C PRO A 138 -8.28 -16.51 -2.75
N TRP A 139 -7.00 -16.51 -3.07
CA TRP A 139 -5.91 -16.50 -2.09
C TRP A 139 -5.54 -15.11 -1.58
N VAL A 140 -6.05 -14.03 -2.19
CA VAL A 140 -5.68 -12.66 -1.79
C VAL A 140 -6.52 -12.22 -0.60
N LYS A 141 -5.87 -11.96 0.52
CA LYS A 141 -6.47 -11.31 1.68
C LYS A 141 -6.55 -9.82 1.45
N THR A 142 -7.75 -9.29 1.33
CA THR A 142 -8.01 -7.85 1.12
C THR A 142 -8.50 -7.17 2.39
N SER A 143 -8.22 -5.89 2.55
CA SER A 143 -8.73 -5.08 3.67
C SER A 143 -8.73 -3.59 3.34
N LEU A 144 -9.61 -2.84 4.01
CA LEU A 144 -9.66 -1.40 3.99
C LEU A 144 -9.53 -0.88 5.44
N ALA A 145 -8.48 -0.10 5.70
CA ALA A 145 -8.24 0.51 7.00
C ALA A 145 -7.92 2.00 6.85
N PRO A 146 -8.94 2.86 6.70
CA PRO A 146 -8.75 4.30 6.50
C PRO A 146 -8.14 4.99 7.72
N GLY A 147 -7.55 6.17 7.51
CA GLY A 147 -7.01 6.99 8.59
C GLY A 147 -8.08 7.62 9.48
N SER A 148 -9.28 7.86 8.96
CA SER A 148 -10.40 8.42 9.71
C SER A 148 -11.75 8.09 9.07
N LYS A 149 -12.83 8.37 9.80
CA LYS A 149 -14.20 8.18 9.31
C LYS A 149 -14.54 9.02 8.07
N VAL A 150 -13.89 10.16 7.86
CA VAL A 150 -14.14 11.00 6.69
C VAL A 150 -13.94 10.23 5.38
N VAL A 151 -13.07 9.22 5.38
CA VAL A 151 -12.82 8.38 4.21
C VAL A 151 -14.02 7.48 3.89
N THR A 152 -14.57 6.83 4.91
CA THR A 152 -15.81 6.05 4.75
C THR A 152 -16.97 6.94 4.33
N ASP A 153 -17.11 8.11 4.96
CA ASP A 153 -18.20 9.04 4.66
C ASP A 153 -18.19 9.44 3.17
N TYR A 154 -17.05 9.87 2.61
CA TYR A 154 -17.04 10.26 1.18
C TYR A 154 -17.14 9.06 0.22
N LEU A 155 -16.67 7.86 0.59
CA LEU A 155 -16.85 6.65 -0.20
C LEU A 155 -18.32 6.17 -0.21
N GLU A 156 -19.01 6.29 0.91
CA GLU A 156 -20.45 6.01 1.02
C GLU A 156 -21.27 7.04 0.23
N MET A 157 -21.02 8.34 0.44
CA MET A 157 -21.70 9.43 -0.24
C MET A 157 -21.53 9.38 -1.76
N SER A 158 -20.37 8.92 -2.24
CA SER A 158 -20.13 8.73 -3.68
C SER A 158 -20.66 7.41 -4.24
N GLY A 159 -21.20 6.52 -3.41
CA GLY A 159 -21.68 5.20 -3.80
C GLY A 159 -20.59 4.23 -4.24
N LEU A 160 -19.34 4.47 -3.86
CA LEU A 160 -18.18 3.66 -4.28
C LEU A 160 -17.83 2.54 -3.28
N MET A 161 -18.24 2.66 -2.02
CA MET A 161 -17.97 1.66 -0.98
C MET A 161 -18.43 0.25 -1.38
N PRO A 162 -19.64 0.02 -1.91
CA PRO A 162 -20.09 -1.33 -2.28
C PRO A 162 -19.22 -2.02 -3.32
N PHE A 163 -18.58 -1.28 -4.21
CA PHE A 163 -17.67 -1.86 -5.22
C PHE A 163 -16.33 -2.27 -4.63
N LEU A 164 -15.81 -1.52 -3.65
CA LEU A 164 -14.63 -1.93 -2.88
C LEU A 164 -14.92 -3.20 -2.08
N GLU A 165 -16.07 -3.25 -1.41
CA GLU A 165 -16.52 -4.44 -0.65
C GLU A 165 -16.75 -5.65 -1.55
N ALA A 166 -17.29 -5.48 -2.75
CA ALA A 166 -17.44 -6.56 -3.73
C ALA A 166 -16.10 -7.21 -4.10
N LEU A 167 -15.02 -6.42 -4.14
CA LEU A 167 -13.65 -6.93 -4.31
C LEU A 167 -12.99 -7.36 -2.99
N GLY A 168 -13.76 -7.40 -1.89
CA GLY A 168 -13.32 -7.87 -0.58
C GLY A 168 -12.56 -6.83 0.26
N PHE A 169 -12.48 -5.56 -0.18
CA PHE A 169 -11.90 -4.48 0.62
C PHE A 169 -12.90 -3.97 1.66
N HIS A 170 -13.22 -4.83 2.64
CA HIS A 170 -14.08 -4.48 3.76
C HIS A 170 -13.36 -3.62 4.78
N LEU A 171 -14.10 -2.73 5.44
CA LEU A 171 -13.62 -1.95 6.56
C LEU A 171 -13.25 -2.88 7.73
N VAL A 172 -11.98 -2.87 8.13
CA VAL A 172 -11.47 -3.68 9.25
C VAL A 172 -11.11 -2.84 10.48
N GLY A 173 -11.04 -1.54 10.34
CA GLY A 173 -10.72 -0.59 11.40
C GLY A 173 -10.21 0.73 10.83
N TYR A 174 -9.85 1.65 11.71
CA TYR A 174 -9.27 2.94 11.37
C TYR A 174 -7.85 3.04 11.92
N GLY A 175 -6.93 3.58 11.10
CA GLY A 175 -5.55 3.81 11.48
C GLY A 175 -4.57 2.77 10.92
N CYS A 176 -3.45 2.61 11.62
CA CYS A 176 -2.34 1.76 11.17
C CYS A 176 -2.66 0.28 11.34
N THR A 177 -2.66 -0.46 10.23
CA THR A 177 -2.89 -1.90 10.18
C THR A 177 -1.80 -2.60 9.36
N THR A 178 -2.08 -3.02 8.14
CA THR A 178 -1.12 -3.72 7.26
C THR A 178 0.17 -2.94 7.04
N CYS A 179 0.11 -1.60 6.97
CA CYS A 179 1.29 -0.74 6.77
C CYS A 179 2.33 -0.82 7.91
N ILE A 180 1.94 -1.31 9.09
CA ILE A 180 2.83 -1.52 10.25
C ILE A 180 2.98 -3.01 10.60
N GLY A 181 2.57 -3.91 9.71
CA GLY A 181 2.64 -5.35 9.93
C GLY A 181 1.47 -5.96 10.70
N ASN A 182 0.39 -5.22 10.93
CA ASN A 182 -0.81 -5.68 11.64
C ASN A 182 -1.92 -6.16 10.67
N SER A 183 -1.54 -6.91 9.63
CA SER A 183 -2.50 -7.50 8.69
C SER A 183 -3.27 -8.69 9.24
N GLY A 184 -2.85 -9.22 10.39
CA GLY A 184 -3.28 -10.52 10.88
C GLY A 184 -2.76 -11.69 10.02
N PRO A 185 -3.02 -12.94 10.42
CA PRO A 185 -2.51 -14.11 9.71
C PRO A 185 -3.14 -14.27 8.32
N LEU A 186 -2.43 -14.91 7.42
CA LEU A 186 -3.00 -15.44 6.19
C LEU A 186 -3.99 -16.58 6.49
N PRO A 187 -4.94 -16.88 5.60
CA PRO A 187 -5.69 -18.13 5.68
C PRO A 187 -4.74 -19.33 5.77
N GLU A 188 -4.99 -20.25 6.70
CA GLU A 188 -4.10 -21.37 7.00
C GLU A 188 -3.65 -22.15 5.75
N PRO A 189 -4.54 -22.57 4.81
CA PRO A 189 -4.09 -23.28 3.61
C PRO A 189 -3.11 -22.47 2.73
N VAL A 190 -3.24 -21.16 2.69
CA VAL A 190 -2.34 -20.29 1.93
C VAL A 190 -0.99 -20.17 2.66
N HIS A 191 -1.01 -19.98 3.98
CA HIS A 191 0.18 -19.95 4.81
C HIS A 191 1.00 -21.24 4.68
N ASP A 192 0.34 -22.38 4.81
CA ASP A 192 0.96 -23.70 4.75
C ASP A 192 1.57 -23.99 3.38
N ALA A 193 0.87 -23.62 2.31
CA ALA A 193 1.38 -23.76 0.96
C ALA A 193 2.65 -22.91 0.71
N ILE A 194 2.67 -21.67 1.19
CA ILE A 194 3.84 -20.80 1.09
C ILE A 194 5.02 -21.42 1.86
N THR A 195 4.77 -21.87 3.06
CA THR A 195 5.79 -22.45 3.94
C THR A 195 6.35 -23.76 3.38
N ALA A 196 5.47 -24.70 3.02
CA ALA A 196 5.85 -26.02 2.48
C ALA A 196 6.56 -25.88 1.12
N GLY A 197 6.06 -25.00 0.25
CA GLY A 197 6.64 -24.73 -1.06
C GLY A 197 7.88 -23.84 -1.01
N LYS A 198 8.18 -23.22 0.14
CA LYS A 198 9.21 -22.18 0.26
C LYS A 198 9.03 -21.09 -0.80
N LEU A 199 7.78 -20.65 -0.99
CA LEU A 199 7.45 -19.65 -1.99
C LEU A 199 7.83 -18.26 -1.49
N VAL A 200 8.21 -17.41 -2.44
CA VAL A 200 8.35 -15.96 -2.26
C VAL A 200 7.04 -15.34 -2.74
N ALA A 201 6.17 -14.93 -1.79
CA ALA A 201 4.83 -14.41 -2.03
C ALA A 201 4.62 -13.12 -1.23
#